data_88ee11a430204ea419b37a9e7161a8fb
#
_entry.id   88ee11a430204ea419b37a9e7161a8fb
#
_cell.length_a   1.000
_cell.length_b   1.000
_cell.length_c   1.000
_cell.angle_alpha   90.00
_cell.angle_beta   90.00
_cell.angle_gamma   90.00
#
_symmetry.space_group_name_H-M   'P 1'
#
loop_
_entity.id
_entity.type
_entity.pdbx_description
1 polymer ?
#
loop_
_entity_poly.entity_id
_entity_poly.type
_entity_poly.pdbx_seq_one_letter_code
_entity_poly.pdbx_strand_id
1 'polypeptide(L)'
;MKLPFPLSRILASLAESAAADMGLAMAVAIVDHEGLLQYFARMEGALPASTEIAISKAYTAAALRMSTREVGQMALPGHPLYGIQHTHAGKIVLFGGGFPLKLRGQVAGGIGISGGSVEEDERVAWAVLDTLGEVECLAESIKPLLRGKPQGTNWMSYLERCLEKAFLKEGCLITHEFISILAGAFIIASDDN
;
A
#
# COMPACT_ATOMS: atom_id res chain seq x y z
N MET A 1 -12.04 8.19 -2.91
CA MET A 1 -11.33 7.73 -4.13
C MET A 1 -11.10 6.23 -3.98
N LYS A 2 -11.23 5.43 -5.06
CA LYS A 2 -10.98 3.99 -4.98
C LYS A 2 -9.48 3.71 -5.11
N LEU A 3 -8.99 2.71 -4.36
CA LEU A 3 -7.67 2.13 -4.58
C LEU A 3 -7.78 1.13 -5.74
N PRO A 4 -7.07 1.33 -6.88
CA PRO A 4 -7.11 0.39 -8.00
C PRO A 4 -6.56 -0.98 -7.58
N PHE A 5 -7.27 -2.06 -7.90
CA PHE A 5 -6.85 -3.41 -7.52
C PHE A 5 -5.43 -3.80 -8.02
N PRO A 6 -5.00 -3.42 -9.24
CA PRO A 6 -3.61 -3.68 -9.67
C PRO A 6 -2.59 -2.96 -8.77
N LEU A 7 -2.89 -1.76 -8.28
CA LEU A 7 -2.01 -1.03 -7.36
C LEU A 7 -1.93 -1.75 -6.00
N SER A 8 -3.05 -2.27 -5.48
CA SER A 8 -3.05 -3.06 -4.23
C SER A 8 -2.09 -4.25 -4.31
N ARG A 9 -2.05 -4.94 -5.46
CA ARG A 9 -1.11 -6.06 -5.68
C ARG A 9 0.35 -5.60 -5.66
N ILE A 10 0.66 -4.47 -6.29
CA ILE A 10 2.01 -3.89 -6.31
C ILE A 10 2.44 -3.53 -4.89
N LEU A 11 1.60 -2.81 -4.15
CA LEU A 11 1.90 -2.41 -2.77
C LEU A 11 2.09 -3.61 -1.84
N ALA A 12 1.29 -4.67 -2.02
CA ALA A 12 1.45 -5.90 -1.25
C ALA A 12 2.77 -6.61 -1.57
N SER A 13 3.15 -6.72 -2.85
CA SER A 13 4.43 -7.30 -3.26
C SER A 13 5.63 -6.52 -2.72
N LEU A 14 5.54 -5.19 -2.65
CA LEU A 14 6.55 -4.34 -2.02
C LEU A 14 6.66 -4.63 -0.52
N ALA A 15 5.53 -4.78 0.18
CA ALA A 15 5.53 -5.15 1.60
C ALA A 15 6.17 -6.52 1.83
N GLU A 16 5.85 -7.52 0.99
CA GLU A 16 6.43 -8.85 1.07
C GLU A 16 7.94 -8.82 0.83
N SER A 17 8.42 -8.04 -0.16
CA SER A 17 9.84 -7.85 -0.44
C SER A 17 10.55 -7.19 0.73
N ALA A 18 10.01 -6.08 1.27
CA ALA A 18 10.58 -5.38 2.41
C ALA A 18 10.66 -6.27 3.66
N ALA A 19 9.65 -7.11 3.91
CA ALA A 19 9.66 -8.08 5.00
C ALA A 19 10.75 -9.15 4.79
N ALA A 20 10.87 -9.68 3.56
CA ALA A 20 11.88 -10.68 3.21
C ALA A 20 13.31 -10.13 3.37
N ASP A 21 13.56 -8.89 2.95
CA ASP A 21 14.86 -8.20 3.11
C ASP A 21 15.25 -8.02 4.58
N MET A 22 14.26 -7.94 5.46
CA MET A 22 14.46 -7.91 6.92
C MET A 22 14.55 -9.32 7.55
N GLY A 23 14.44 -10.40 6.75
CA GLY A 23 14.42 -11.79 7.23
C GLY A 23 13.14 -12.14 8.02
N LEU A 24 12.03 -11.44 7.78
CA LEU A 24 10.78 -11.59 8.51
C LEU A 24 9.72 -12.28 7.65
N ALA A 25 8.92 -13.14 8.28
CA ALA A 25 7.75 -13.76 7.66
C ALA A 25 6.48 -13.10 8.21
N MET A 26 5.77 -12.37 7.35
CA MET A 26 4.64 -11.53 7.75
C MET A 26 3.35 -11.87 7.01
N ALA A 27 2.23 -11.41 7.55
CA ALA A 27 0.95 -11.31 6.86
C ALA A 27 0.75 -9.86 6.41
N VAL A 28 0.34 -9.68 5.17
CA VAL A 28 0.07 -8.39 4.51
C VAL A 28 -1.38 -8.37 4.09
N ALA A 29 -2.11 -7.34 4.49
CA ALA A 29 -3.50 -7.12 4.08
C ALA A 29 -3.66 -5.72 3.50
N ILE A 30 -4.41 -5.59 2.41
CA ILE A 30 -4.83 -4.32 1.84
C ILE A 30 -6.35 -4.33 1.71
N VAL A 31 -6.97 -3.28 2.23
CA VAL A 31 -8.41 -3.03 2.09
C VAL A 31 -8.65 -1.78 1.27
N ASP A 32 -9.83 -1.68 0.67
CA ASP A 32 -10.28 -0.46 -0.01
C ASP A 32 -10.75 0.63 0.98
N HIS A 33 -11.24 1.75 0.44
CA HIS A 33 -11.73 2.88 1.22
C HIS A 33 -13.00 2.59 2.05
N GLU A 34 -13.70 1.49 1.76
CA GLU A 34 -14.85 0.99 2.51
C GLU A 34 -14.42 -0.03 3.60
N GLY A 35 -13.13 -0.37 3.65
CA GLY A 35 -12.58 -1.37 4.57
C GLY A 35 -12.76 -2.81 4.11
N LEU A 36 -13.13 -3.03 2.83
CA LEU A 36 -13.28 -4.36 2.26
C LEU A 36 -11.95 -4.88 1.75
N LEU A 37 -11.67 -6.17 2.05
CA LEU A 37 -10.42 -6.81 1.69
C LEU A 37 -10.25 -6.88 0.17
N GLN A 38 -9.18 -6.29 -0.34
CA GLN A 38 -8.77 -6.36 -1.75
C GLN A 38 -7.63 -7.35 -1.98
N TYR A 39 -6.65 -7.37 -1.09
CA TYR A 39 -5.51 -8.27 -1.19
C TYR A 39 -5.10 -8.79 0.18
N PHE A 40 -4.71 -10.05 0.22
CA PHE A 40 -4.13 -10.67 1.40
C PHE A 40 -3.05 -11.67 1.00
N ALA A 41 -1.92 -11.63 1.68
CA ALA A 41 -0.90 -12.66 1.61
C ALA A 41 -0.41 -13.00 3.02
N ARG A 42 -0.11 -14.28 3.24
CA ARG A 42 0.60 -14.74 4.42
C ARG A 42 1.86 -15.46 3.96
N MET A 43 3.01 -14.88 4.25
CA MET A 43 4.30 -15.47 3.94
C MET A 43 4.47 -16.80 4.68
N GLU A 44 5.24 -17.72 4.09
CA GLU A 44 5.57 -18.96 4.74
C GLU A 44 6.33 -18.71 6.05
N GLY A 45 5.90 -19.35 7.12
CA GLY A 45 6.46 -19.12 8.46
C GLY A 45 5.79 -18.01 9.27
N ALA A 46 4.95 -17.18 8.68
CA ALA A 46 4.20 -16.16 9.44
C ALA A 46 3.24 -16.80 10.45
N LEU A 47 3.13 -16.18 11.63
CA LEU A 47 2.28 -16.67 12.71
C LEU A 47 0.80 -16.75 12.27
N PRO A 48 0.06 -17.81 12.63
CA PRO A 48 -1.35 -17.94 12.27
C PRO A 48 -2.21 -16.73 12.70
N ALA A 49 -1.96 -16.17 13.90
CA ALA A 49 -2.67 -15.00 14.41
C ALA A 49 -2.47 -13.75 13.56
N SER A 50 -1.32 -13.62 12.88
CA SER A 50 -1.00 -12.47 12.03
C SER A 50 -1.98 -12.27 10.89
N THR A 51 -2.69 -13.33 10.45
CA THR A 51 -3.73 -13.26 9.42
C THR A 51 -4.83 -12.28 9.81
N GLU A 52 -5.51 -12.53 10.92
CA GLU A 52 -6.62 -11.70 11.39
C GLU A 52 -6.12 -10.32 11.85
N ILE A 53 -4.93 -10.26 12.46
CA ILE A 53 -4.35 -9.01 12.93
C ILE A 53 -4.03 -8.08 11.74
N ALA A 54 -3.43 -8.57 10.66
CA ALA A 54 -3.12 -7.76 9.47
C ALA A 54 -4.40 -7.21 8.83
N ILE A 55 -5.43 -8.05 8.65
CA ILE A 55 -6.73 -7.62 8.09
C ILE A 55 -7.38 -6.56 8.99
N SER A 56 -7.37 -6.78 10.30
CA SER A 56 -7.95 -5.85 11.28
C SER A 56 -7.19 -4.52 11.35
N LYS A 57 -5.84 -4.54 11.24
CA LYS A 57 -5.01 -3.34 11.14
C LYS A 57 -5.35 -2.53 9.88
N ALA A 58 -5.43 -3.18 8.72
CA ALA A 58 -5.80 -2.54 7.46
C ALA A 58 -7.19 -1.90 7.55
N TYR A 59 -8.18 -2.66 8.07
CA TYR A 59 -9.52 -2.18 8.31
C TYR A 59 -9.55 -0.95 9.23
N THR A 60 -8.88 -1.03 10.37
CA THR A 60 -8.82 0.06 11.35
C THR A 60 -8.29 1.34 10.70
N ALA A 61 -7.19 1.21 9.96
CA ALA A 61 -6.54 2.34 9.32
C ALA A 61 -7.41 3.00 8.23
N ALA A 62 -8.10 2.21 7.41
CA ALA A 62 -9.01 2.72 6.39
C ALA A 62 -10.26 3.37 7.02
N ALA A 63 -10.90 2.68 7.97
CA ALA A 63 -12.17 3.09 8.57
C ALA A 63 -12.04 4.35 9.43
N LEU A 64 -10.94 4.46 10.22
CA LEU A 64 -10.69 5.61 11.09
C LEU A 64 -9.80 6.68 10.45
N ARG A 65 -9.23 6.41 9.26
CA ARG A 65 -8.40 7.33 8.46
C ARG A 65 -7.15 7.82 9.20
N MET A 66 -6.64 7.00 10.11
CA MET A 66 -5.44 7.25 10.91
C MET A 66 -4.66 5.94 11.13
N SER A 67 -3.39 6.02 11.51
CA SER A 67 -2.61 4.83 11.82
C SER A 67 -3.17 4.11 13.06
N THR A 68 -2.98 2.79 13.11
CA THR A 68 -3.41 2.00 14.28
C THR A 68 -2.68 2.40 15.56
N ARG A 69 -1.46 2.95 15.47
CA ARG A 69 -0.72 3.53 16.60
C ARG A 69 -1.40 4.79 17.14
N GLU A 70 -1.82 5.71 16.23
CA GLU A 70 -2.56 6.91 16.63
C GLU A 70 -3.89 6.56 17.29
N VAL A 71 -4.63 5.60 16.73
CA VAL A 71 -5.87 5.09 17.36
C VAL A 71 -5.59 4.57 18.75
N GLY A 72 -4.52 3.80 18.94
CA GLY A 72 -4.10 3.27 20.24
C GLY A 72 -3.84 4.37 21.26
N GLN A 73 -3.15 5.45 20.87
CA GLN A 73 -2.90 6.59 21.75
C GLN A 73 -4.19 7.30 22.16
N MET A 74 -5.13 7.46 21.22
CA MET A 74 -6.43 8.08 21.48
C MET A 74 -7.37 7.16 22.29
N ALA A 75 -7.08 5.86 22.38
CA ALA A 75 -7.87 4.87 23.09
C ALA A 75 -7.38 4.60 24.53
N LEU A 76 -6.36 5.32 25.00
CA LEU A 76 -5.88 5.21 26.39
C LEU A 76 -6.96 5.68 27.38
N PRO A 77 -6.93 5.22 28.66
CA PRO A 77 -7.85 5.67 29.70
C PRO A 77 -7.88 7.21 29.81
N GLY A 78 -9.07 7.78 29.73
CA GLY A 78 -9.28 9.24 29.77
C GLY A 78 -9.17 9.93 28.40
N HIS A 79 -8.84 9.22 27.33
CA HIS A 79 -8.78 9.76 25.97
C HIS A 79 -10.11 9.58 25.20
N PRO A 80 -10.34 10.35 24.10
CA PRO A 80 -11.65 10.40 23.42
C PRO A 80 -12.14 9.08 22.83
N LEU A 81 -11.25 8.16 22.47
CA LEU A 81 -11.61 6.88 21.85
C LEU A 81 -11.47 5.70 22.84
N TYR A 82 -11.42 5.97 24.14
CA TYR A 82 -11.36 4.90 25.15
C TYR A 82 -12.52 3.91 24.97
N GLY A 83 -12.19 2.62 24.83
CA GLY A 83 -13.16 1.55 24.62
C GLY A 83 -13.52 1.27 23.15
N ILE A 84 -12.98 2.01 22.19
CA ILE A 84 -13.30 1.82 20.76
C ILE A 84 -13.03 0.40 20.25
N GLN A 85 -12.07 -0.32 20.84
CA GLN A 85 -11.73 -1.70 20.51
C GLN A 85 -12.88 -2.69 20.73
N HIS A 86 -13.86 -2.33 21.54
CA HIS A 86 -15.05 -3.15 21.80
C HIS A 86 -16.17 -2.94 20.75
N THR A 87 -15.95 -2.03 19.81
CA THR A 87 -16.86 -1.77 18.69
C THR A 87 -16.46 -2.62 17.48
N HIS A 88 -17.26 -2.57 16.40
CA HIS A 88 -16.95 -3.25 15.14
C HIS A 88 -16.62 -4.75 15.29
N ALA A 89 -17.28 -5.44 16.23
CA ALA A 89 -17.02 -6.85 16.55
C ALA A 89 -15.55 -7.14 16.90
N GLY A 90 -14.86 -6.19 17.56
CA GLY A 90 -13.46 -6.34 17.98
C GLY A 90 -12.42 -6.15 16.88
N LYS A 91 -12.81 -5.64 15.71
CA LYS A 91 -11.87 -5.42 14.58
C LYS A 91 -10.94 -4.23 14.76
N ILE A 92 -11.19 -3.33 15.71
CA ILE A 92 -10.36 -2.15 15.91
C ILE A 92 -9.09 -2.53 16.66
N VAL A 93 -7.94 -2.36 15.99
CA VAL A 93 -6.59 -2.65 16.54
C VAL A 93 -5.95 -1.37 17.07
N LEU A 94 -5.34 -1.44 18.25
CA LEU A 94 -4.80 -0.30 18.99
C LEU A 94 -3.26 -0.22 19.01
N PHE A 95 -2.58 -1.02 18.18
CA PHE A 95 -1.11 -1.05 18.12
C PHE A 95 -0.64 -0.98 16.65
N GLY A 96 0.59 -0.49 16.46
CA GLY A 96 1.13 -0.10 15.15
C GLY A 96 1.19 -1.22 14.12
N GLY A 97 1.43 -0.83 12.87
CA GLY A 97 1.54 -1.68 11.69
C GLY A 97 0.33 -1.59 10.74
N GLY A 98 -0.66 -0.73 11.06
CA GLY A 98 -1.75 -0.37 10.14
C GLY A 98 -1.69 1.10 9.74
N PHE A 99 -1.78 1.40 8.44
CA PHE A 99 -1.72 2.76 7.90
C PHE A 99 -2.77 3.00 6.82
N PRO A 100 -3.37 4.22 6.78
CA PRO A 100 -4.22 4.60 5.67
C PRO A 100 -3.40 4.77 4.38
N LEU A 101 -3.83 4.17 3.30
CA LEU A 101 -3.30 4.41 1.97
C LEU A 101 -3.99 5.65 1.40
N LYS A 102 -3.22 6.71 1.18
CA LYS A 102 -3.73 7.96 0.62
C LYS A 102 -3.31 8.09 -0.83
N LEU A 103 -4.24 8.50 -1.69
CA LEU A 103 -3.99 8.92 -3.05
C LEU A 103 -4.50 10.35 -3.20
N ARG A 104 -3.64 11.27 -3.65
CA ARG A 104 -3.97 12.70 -3.79
C ARG A 104 -4.55 13.31 -2.51
N GLY A 105 -3.98 12.93 -1.38
CA GLY A 105 -4.39 13.39 -0.05
C GLY A 105 -5.70 12.78 0.48
N GLN A 106 -6.41 11.94 -0.29
CA GLN A 106 -7.63 11.27 0.12
C GLN A 106 -7.35 9.80 0.49
N VAL A 107 -7.99 9.30 1.54
CA VAL A 107 -7.88 7.89 1.90
C VAL A 107 -8.57 7.03 0.84
N ALA A 108 -7.77 6.23 0.16
CA ALA A 108 -8.20 5.29 -0.88
C ALA A 108 -8.32 3.85 -0.38
N GLY A 109 -7.68 3.56 0.77
CA GLY A 109 -7.69 2.23 1.39
C GLY A 109 -6.87 2.20 2.67
N GLY A 110 -6.50 1.01 3.10
CA GLY A 110 -5.62 0.77 4.23
C GLY A 110 -4.71 -0.43 4.02
N ILE A 111 -3.52 -0.37 4.61
CA ILE A 111 -2.59 -1.49 4.68
C ILE A 111 -2.41 -1.93 6.13
N GLY A 112 -2.30 -3.23 6.35
CA GLY A 112 -1.99 -3.82 7.64
C GLY A 112 -0.92 -4.88 7.52
N ILE A 113 0.10 -4.74 8.34
CA ILE A 113 1.26 -5.65 8.43
C ILE A 113 1.28 -6.28 9.81
N SER A 114 1.53 -7.59 9.86
CA SER A 114 1.64 -8.33 11.13
C SER A 114 2.52 -9.56 10.99
N GLY A 115 3.39 -9.79 11.96
CA GLY A 115 4.26 -10.98 11.98
C GLY A 115 5.55 -10.75 12.75
N GLY A 116 6.01 -9.53 12.85
CA GLY A 116 7.15 -9.12 13.66
C GLY A 116 6.75 -8.41 14.96
N SER A 117 7.69 -7.68 15.54
CA SER A 117 7.40 -6.68 16.57
C SER A 117 6.57 -5.54 15.95
N VAL A 118 5.95 -4.71 16.80
CA VAL A 118 5.17 -3.55 16.33
C VAL A 118 6.03 -2.62 15.48
N GLU A 119 7.28 -2.42 15.87
CA GLU A 119 8.24 -1.57 15.17
C GLU A 119 8.67 -2.16 13.82
N GLU A 120 8.79 -3.47 13.70
CA GLU A 120 9.06 -4.16 12.44
C GLU A 120 7.86 -4.12 11.50
N ASP A 121 6.65 -4.37 12.01
CA ASP A 121 5.40 -4.24 11.26
C ASP A 121 5.27 -2.83 10.67
N GLU A 122 5.54 -1.79 11.46
CA GLU A 122 5.51 -0.40 11.00
C GLU A 122 6.60 -0.09 9.96
N ARG A 123 7.82 -0.62 10.16
CA ARG A 123 8.92 -0.38 9.22
C ARG A 123 8.59 -0.92 7.82
N VAL A 124 8.01 -2.11 7.74
CA VAL A 124 7.56 -2.68 6.46
C VAL A 124 6.44 -1.82 5.87
N ALA A 125 5.48 -1.38 6.67
CA ALA A 125 4.41 -0.51 6.20
C ALA A 125 4.94 0.85 5.70
N TRP A 126 5.91 1.47 6.39
CA TRP A 126 6.54 2.72 5.96
C TRP A 126 7.24 2.60 4.62
N ALA A 127 7.96 1.51 4.36
CA ALA A 127 8.59 1.28 3.05
C ALA A 127 7.57 1.31 1.91
N VAL A 128 6.37 0.77 2.14
CA VAL A 128 5.27 0.83 1.16
C VAL A 128 4.73 2.25 0.99
N LEU A 129 4.57 3.01 2.09
CA LEU A 129 4.06 4.37 2.03
C LEU A 129 5.03 5.33 1.32
N ASP A 130 6.32 5.19 1.57
CA ASP A 130 7.37 5.97 0.92
C ASP A 130 7.35 5.71 -0.59
N THR A 131 7.30 4.44 -1.00
CA THR A 131 7.18 4.07 -2.42
C THR A 131 5.88 4.58 -3.04
N LEU A 132 4.75 4.54 -2.32
CA LEU A 132 3.48 5.10 -2.81
C LEU A 132 3.59 6.60 -3.07
N GLY A 133 4.29 7.34 -2.22
CA GLY A 133 4.57 8.77 -2.42
C GLY A 133 5.40 9.03 -3.69
N GLU A 134 6.43 8.22 -3.95
CA GLU A 134 7.22 8.29 -5.18
C GLU A 134 6.38 7.97 -6.42
N VAL A 135 5.52 6.95 -6.34
CA VAL A 135 4.57 6.56 -7.39
C VAL A 135 3.62 7.70 -7.73
N GLU A 136 3.08 8.41 -6.73
CA GLU A 136 2.22 9.58 -6.96
C GLU A 136 2.95 10.73 -7.63
N CYS A 137 4.16 11.04 -7.19
CA CYS A 137 5.00 12.08 -7.78
C CYS A 137 5.30 11.78 -9.26
N LEU A 138 5.65 10.54 -9.57
CA LEU A 138 5.92 10.09 -10.93
C LEU A 138 4.64 10.12 -11.78
N ALA A 139 3.49 9.73 -11.23
CA ALA A 139 2.20 9.77 -11.92
C ALA A 139 1.84 11.18 -12.39
N GLU A 140 2.03 12.18 -11.54
CA GLU A 140 1.81 13.58 -11.93
C GLU A 140 2.78 14.03 -13.05
N SER A 141 4.02 13.58 -13.00
CA SER A 141 5.05 13.90 -14.00
C SER A 141 4.77 13.30 -15.38
N ILE A 142 4.18 12.10 -15.44
CA ILE A 142 3.87 11.42 -16.71
C ILE A 142 2.50 11.79 -17.30
N LYS A 143 1.59 12.35 -16.51
CA LYS A 143 0.25 12.78 -16.98
C LYS A 143 0.24 13.59 -18.28
N PRO A 144 1.09 14.62 -18.44
CA PRO A 144 1.13 15.39 -19.69
C PRO A 144 1.49 14.54 -20.92
N LEU A 145 2.34 13.50 -20.73
CA LEU A 145 2.77 12.59 -21.78
C LEU A 145 1.63 11.68 -22.24
N LEU A 146 0.67 11.42 -21.35
CA LEU A 146 -0.46 10.53 -21.61
C LEU A 146 -1.58 11.22 -22.42
N ARG A 147 -1.64 12.56 -22.42
CA ARG A 147 -2.68 13.35 -23.14
C ARG A 147 -2.58 13.29 -24.66
N GLY A 148 -1.43 12.85 -25.21
CA GLY A 148 -1.18 12.77 -26.68
C GLY A 148 -1.39 11.38 -27.31
N LYS A 149 -2.07 10.50 -26.65
CA LYS A 149 -2.19 9.07 -26.95
C LYS A 149 -3.05 8.75 -28.18
N PRO A 150 -2.62 7.83 -29.08
CA PRO A 150 -3.49 7.21 -30.07
C PRO A 150 -4.51 6.26 -29.40
N GLN A 151 -5.79 6.34 -29.76
CA GLN A 151 -6.81 5.40 -29.30
C GLN A 151 -6.45 3.95 -29.68
N GLY A 152 -6.68 3.00 -28.77
CA GLY A 152 -6.47 1.57 -29.01
C GLY A 152 -5.06 1.03 -28.69
N THR A 153 -4.16 1.83 -28.13
CA THR A 153 -2.81 1.39 -27.80
C THR A 153 -2.79 0.60 -26.47
N ASN A 154 -2.19 -0.60 -26.50
CA ASN A 154 -1.87 -1.33 -25.25
C ASN A 154 -0.79 -0.55 -24.49
N TRP A 155 -1.16 -0.03 -23.34
CA TRP A 155 -0.31 0.86 -22.53
C TRP A 155 0.96 0.21 -22.00
N MET A 156 0.89 -1.04 -21.59
CA MET A 156 2.06 -1.75 -21.10
C MET A 156 3.13 -1.83 -22.21
N SER A 157 2.73 -2.21 -23.42
CA SER A 157 3.65 -2.25 -24.56
C SER A 157 4.14 -0.87 -25.02
N TYR A 158 3.38 0.20 -24.74
CA TYR A 158 3.81 1.56 -25.03
C TYR A 158 4.83 2.05 -24.01
N LEU A 159 4.58 1.82 -22.72
CA LEU A 159 5.51 2.13 -21.62
C LEU A 159 6.80 1.33 -21.75
N GLU A 160 6.73 0.04 -21.99
CA GLU A 160 7.90 -0.81 -22.21
C GLU A 160 8.79 -0.23 -23.32
N ARG A 161 8.20 0.16 -24.46
CA ARG A 161 8.95 0.80 -25.56
C ARG A 161 9.51 2.18 -25.22
N CYS A 162 8.78 2.97 -24.40
CA CYS A 162 9.28 4.28 -23.96
C CYS A 162 10.44 4.11 -22.97
N LEU A 163 10.34 3.15 -22.08
CA LEU A 163 11.37 2.79 -21.11
C LEU A 163 12.60 2.20 -21.79
N GLU A 164 12.42 1.27 -22.71
CA GLU A 164 13.54 0.73 -23.52
C GLU A 164 14.29 1.84 -24.25
N LYS A 165 13.57 2.81 -24.85
CA LYS A 165 14.22 3.93 -25.55
C LYS A 165 14.91 4.92 -24.59
N ALA A 166 14.37 5.12 -23.41
CA ALA A 166 14.95 6.05 -22.43
C ALA A 166 16.16 5.44 -21.70
N PHE A 167 16.09 4.16 -21.35
CA PHE A 167 17.08 3.51 -20.48
C PHE A 167 18.17 2.71 -21.24
N LEU A 168 17.89 2.17 -22.43
CA LEU A 168 18.93 1.56 -23.26
C LEU A 168 20.03 2.57 -23.69
N LYS A 169 19.74 3.87 -23.65
CA LYS A 169 20.74 4.90 -23.91
C LYS A 169 21.70 5.18 -22.77
N GLU A 170 21.37 4.81 -21.53
CA GLU A 170 22.13 5.18 -20.34
C GLU A 170 22.77 3.98 -19.59
N GLY A 171 22.59 2.73 -20.04
CA GLY A 171 23.20 1.56 -19.41
C GLY A 171 22.71 1.28 -17.98
N CYS A 172 21.53 1.78 -17.62
CA CYS A 172 20.97 1.64 -16.29
C CYS A 172 20.28 0.28 -16.13
N LEU A 173 20.62 -0.48 -15.09
CA LEU A 173 19.94 -1.71 -14.71
C LEU A 173 18.53 -1.37 -14.18
N ILE A 174 17.51 -1.72 -14.94
CA ILE A 174 16.12 -1.59 -14.50
C ILE A 174 15.85 -2.68 -13.46
N THR A 175 15.69 -2.28 -12.20
CA THR A 175 15.30 -3.20 -11.13
C THR A 175 13.82 -3.55 -11.22
N HIS A 176 13.43 -4.72 -10.72
CA HIS A 176 12.01 -5.13 -10.62
C HIS A 176 11.18 -4.10 -9.81
N GLU A 177 11.78 -3.48 -8.81
CA GLU A 177 11.20 -2.43 -7.99
C GLU A 177 10.85 -1.18 -8.83
N PHE A 178 11.77 -0.73 -9.68
CA PHE A 178 11.54 0.41 -10.57
C PHE A 178 10.40 0.15 -11.58
N ILE A 179 10.30 -1.08 -12.12
CA ILE A 179 9.18 -1.48 -12.99
C ILE A 179 7.85 -1.41 -12.22
N SER A 180 7.84 -1.84 -10.97
CA SER A 180 6.65 -1.80 -10.09
C SER A 180 6.21 -0.36 -9.80
N ILE A 181 7.15 0.54 -9.49
CA ILE A 181 6.91 1.97 -9.28
C ILE A 181 6.29 2.61 -10.54
N LEU A 182 6.87 2.34 -11.71
CA LEU A 182 6.36 2.86 -12.99
C LEU A 182 4.97 2.33 -13.33
N ALA A 183 4.72 1.04 -13.11
CA ALA A 183 3.40 0.44 -13.33
C ALA A 183 2.36 1.07 -12.39
N GLY A 184 2.71 1.30 -11.13
CA GLY A 184 1.87 1.99 -10.15
C GLY A 184 1.56 3.42 -10.57
N ALA A 185 2.57 4.20 -10.96
CA ALA A 185 2.43 5.57 -11.42
C ALA A 185 1.50 5.66 -12.65
N PHE A 186 1.64 4.71 -13.57
CA PHE A 186 0.78 4.63 -14.73
C PHE A 186 -0.68 4.36 -14.36
N ILE A 187 -0.94 3.42 -13.44
CA ILE A 187 -2.30 3.11 -12.96
C ILE A 187 -2.95 4.37 -12.37
N ILE A 188 -2.23 5.11 -11.51
CA ILE A 188 -2.74 6.34 -10.90
C ILE A 188 -3.00 7.43 -11.95
N ALA A 189 -2.09 7.58 -12.92
CA ALA A 189 -2.22 8.61 -13.96
C ALA A 189 -3.35 8.32 -14.97
N SER A 190 -3.69 7.04 -15.19
CA SER A 190 -4.74 6.64 -16.14
C SER A 190 -6.15 6.66 -15.56
N ASP A 191 -6.30 6.64 -14.25
CA ASP A 191 -7.61 6.70 -13.56
C ASP A 191 -8.30 8.09 -13.68
N ASP A 192 -7.63 9.08 -14.24
CA ASP A 192 -8.15 10.45 -14.45
C ASP A 192 -8.83 10.66 -15.83
N ASN A 193 -8.96 9.64 -16.65
CA ASN A 193 -9.65 9.65 -17.93
C ASN A 193 -10.86 8.74 -17.91
#